data_d1bdc3fc6c7aa5bf8a7532a4d08cb29a
#
_entry.id   d1bdc3fc6c7aa5bf8a7532a4d08cb29a
#
_cell.length_a   1.000
_cell.length_b   1.000
_cell.length_c   1.000
_cell.angle_alpha   90.00
_cell.angle_beta   90.00
_cell.angle_gamma   90.00
#
_symmetry.space_group_name_H-M   'P 1'
#
loop_
_entity.id
_entity.type
_entity.pdbx_description
1 polymer ?
#
loop_
_entity_poly.entity_id
_entity_poly.type
_entity_poly.pdbx_seq_one_letter_code
_entity_poly.pdbx_strand_id
1 'polypeptide(L)'
;MDHILPSLYKKAFKDADIRGVMVTELDDDLAYMVARAFVDEGKYTKVVVGYDMRVSTPSLAEAFMTGIQDAGADVVNIGLAHSPMLYFASGTLGLPGVMITASHSPANYNGFKLVESGAVPLTKSTGLSAILRRVQSGKFYQPTARGKRKDKSVRKAYQSYVLKNVAKKQLTGLKVAADIGNGMASLVVPLLEEKLPVSFTSIFADMDGRFPNRGSDPTLRKHQTALRKLLKSDSFDFGIAFDGDADRIAFLDEKGDYVNCAVIGSLIAEHLLQKHPGAPIVFTNLTSKVYEESIKSAGGKPVRARVGHAFLKRKMKETNAVFGCEHSGHFFFKDFFNTDSVVLTLLYTLEVYAKAKAVGQTFSQLVAPYKKYHQLEDVVIDVVNKQRCLSSVDAYITTHIPQARIKKFDGLYVTTESVWGSVKPSVTEHALKVMFESSKKADAAKLQSELVTYIKRIANN
;
A
#
# COMPACT_ATOMS: atom_id res chain seq x y z
N MET A 1 26.69 9.53 -28.75
CA MET A 1 27.22 9.12 -27.44
C MET A 1 26.31 8.03 -26.94
N ASP A 2 26.80 6.80 -26.93
CA ASP A 2 26.06 5.66 -26.36
C ASP A 2 26.04 5.87 -24.84
N HIS A 3 24.95 6.42 -24.32
CA HIS A 3 24.70 6.49 -22.90
C HIS A 3 24.46 5.06 -22.40
N ILE A 4 25.53 4.40 -21.98
CA ILE A 4 25.45 3.17 -21.21
C ILE A 4 24.80 3.60 -19.88
N LEU A 5 23.52 3.30 -19.71
CA LEU A 5 22.84 3.50 -18.44
C LEU A 5 23.64 2.83 -17.32
N PRO A 6 23.92 3.51 -16.24
CA PRO A 6 24.54 2.88 -15.09
C PRO A 6 23.76 1.62 -14.71
N SER A 7 24.46 0.52 -14.48
CA SER A 7 23.84 -0.75 -14.05
C SER A 7 22.98 -0.57 -12.79
N LEU A 8 23.23 0.50 -12.05
CA LEU A 8 22.52 0.93 -10.85
C LEU A 8 21.06 1.34 -11.14
N TYR A 9 20.75 1.97 -12.28
CA TYR A 9 19.37 2.35 -12.63
C TYR A 9 18.44 1.14 -12.78
N LYS A 10 18.96 -0.01 -13.23
CA LYS A 10 18.18 -1.26 -13.31
C LYS A 10 17.64 -1.67 -11.94
N LYS A 11 18.36 -1.36 -10.86
CA LYS A 11 17.94 -1.67 -9.48
C LYS A 11 16.69 -0.91 -9.05
N ALA A 12 16.44 0.27 -9.62
CA ALA A 12 15.23 1.04 -9.31
C ALA A 12 13.95 0.39 -9.86
N PHE A 13 14.02 -0.40 -10.95
CA PHE A 13 12.84 -1.06 -11.53
C PHE A 13 12.44 -2.29 -10.71
N LYS A 14 11.42 -2.12 -9.86
CA LYS A 14 10.83 -3.21 -9.06
C LYS A 14 9.71 -3.92 -9.85
N ASP A 15 9.00 -4.86 -9.22
CA ASP A 15 7.95 -5.63 -9.90
C ASP A 15 6.71 -4.79 -10.27
N ALA A 16 6.42 -3.72 -9.51
CA ALA A 16 5.19 -2.94 -9.66
C ALA A 16 5.37 -1.41 -9.53
N ASP A 17 6.59 -0.94 -9.36
CA ASP A 17 6.95 0.47 -9.34
C ASP A 17 8.41 0.68 -9.75
N ILE A 18 8.83 1.94 -9.86
CA ILE A 18 10.23 2.34 -9.98
C ILE A 18 10.58 3.05 -8.69
N ARG A 19 11.57 2.55 -7.94
CA ARG A 19 11.95 3.08 -6.64
C ARG A 19 13.43 2.84 -6.37
N GLY A 20 14.14 3.88 -5.97
CA GLY A 20 15.57 3.79 -5.72
C GLY A 20 16.08 4.83 -4.72
N VAL A 21 17.31 4.61 -4.28
CA VAL A 21 18.08 5.59 -3.51
C VAL A 21 18.44 6.75 -4.41
N MET A 22 18.14 7.96 -3.97
CA MET A 22 18.46 9.18 -4.73
C MET A 22 19.95 9.29 -5.02
N VAL A 23 20.27 9.84 -6.19
CA VAL A 23 21.62 10.05 -6.74
C VAL A 23 22.33 8.77 -7.18
N THR A 24 22.13 7.65 -6.49
CA THR A 24 22.81 6.39 -6.82
C THR A 24 22.00 5.45 -7.69
N GLU A 25 20.68 5.39 -7.50
CA GLU A 25 19.78 4.49 -8.23
C GLU A 25 18.68 5.26 -8.99
N LEU A 26 18.44 6.52 -8.60
CA LEU A 26 17.43 7.39 -9.16
C LEU A 26 17.89 8.84 -9.14
N ASP A 27 17.75 9.53 -10.26
CA ASP A 27 18.06 10.95 -10.46
C ASP A 27 17.11 11.58 -11.48
N ASP A 28 17.32 12.87 -11.79
CA ASP A 28 16.50 13.63 -12.71
C ASP A 28 16.65 13.13 -14.17
N ASP A 29 17.81 12.63 -14.55
CA ASP A 29 18.03 12.07 -15.89
C ASP A 29 17.19 10.80 -16.09
N LEU A 30 17.19 9.89 -15.07
CA LEU A 30 16.34 8.72 -15.12
C LEU A 30 14.86 9.09 -15.11
N ALA A 31 14.46 10.09 -14.32
CA ALA A 31 13.08 10.58 -14.30
C ALA A 31 12.62 11.06 -15.69
N TYR A 32 13.45 11.85 -16.35
CA TYR A 32 13.20 12.33 -17.72
C TYR A 32 13.10 11.16 -18.73
N MET A 33 14.05 10.22 -18.70
CA MET A 33 14.04 9.06 -19.60
C MET A 33 12.86 8.13 -19.38
N VAL A 34 12.49 7.87 -18.11
CA VAL A 34 11.31 7.08 -17.77
C VAL A 34 10.04 7.74 -18.29
N ALA A 35 9.92 9.05 -18.16
CA ALA A 35 8.78 9.81 -18.66
C ALA A 35 8.64 9.71 -20.18
N ARG A 36 9.75 9.87 -20.91
CA ARG A 36 9.81 9.67 -22.38
C ARG A 36 9.35 8.25 -22.74
N ALA A 37 9.96 7.24 -22.08
CA ALA A 37 9.65 5.84 -22.32
C ALA A 37 8.18 5.49 -22.00
N PHE A 38 7.62 6.05 -20.93
CA PHE A 38 6.24 5.84 -20.52
C PHE A 38 5.25 6.36 -21.59
N VAL A 39 5.49 7.56 -22.10
CA VAL A 39 4.68 8.13 -23.18
C VAL A 39 4.81 7.31 -24.46
N ASP A 40 6.03 6.97 -24.86
CA ASP A 40 6.30 6.23 -26.11
C ASP A 40 5.67 4.82 -26.08
N GLU A 41 5.87 4.06 -25.01
CA GLU A 41 5.37 2.68 -24.89
C GLU A 41 3.84 2.64 -24.81
N GLY A 42 3.22 3.59 -24.11
CA GLY A 42 1.79 3.70 -23.99
C GLY A 42 1.10 4.47 -25.12
N LYS A 43 1.89 5.13 -26.00
CA LYS A 43 1.40 6.05 -27.05
C LYS A 43 0.46 7.12 -26.49
N TYR A 44 0.81 7.63 -25.31
CA TYR A 44 -0.05 8.56 -24.61
C TYR A 44 0.05 9.98 -25.20
N THR A 45 -1.10 10.63 -25.32
CA THR A 45 -1.18 12.04 -25.75
C THR A 45 -1.36 13.00 -24.58
N LYS A 46 -1.69 12.46 -23.39
CA LYS A 46 -1.88 13.25 -22.17
C LYS A 46 -1.65 12.38 -20.94
N VAL A 47 -0.98 12.93 -19.90
CA VAL A 47 -0.63 12.22 -18.66
C VAL A 47 -0.96 13.07 -17.45
N VAL A 48 -1.56 12.47 -16.42
CA VAL A 48 -1.76 13.11 -15.11
C VAL A 48 -0.51 12.92 -14.26
N VAL A 49 -0.01 14.00 -13.65
CA VAL A 49 1.16 13.98 -12.77
C VAL A 49 0.77 14.50 -11.39
N GLY A 50 1.01 13.71 -10.36
CA GLY A 50 0.92 14.09 -8.96
C GLY A 50 2.21 13.72 -8.23
N TYR A 51 2.50 14.38 -7.11
CA TYR A 51 3.73 14.15 -6.39
C TYR A 51 3.59 14.41 -4.88
N ASP A 52 4.45 13.75 -4.09
CA ASP A 52 4.50 13.89 -2.64
C ASP A 52 5.44 15.05 -2.20
N MET A 53 5.62 15.18 -0.88
CA MET A 53 6.36 16.25 -0.24
C MET A 53 7.86 15.94 -0.03
N ARG A 54 8.43 14.84 -0.57
CA ARG A 54 9.83 14.49 -0.36
C ARG A 54 10.77 15.57 -0.88
N VAL A 55 11.93 15.73 -0.23
CA VAL A 55 12.91 16.80 -0.55
C VAL A 55 13.38 16.73 -2.01
N SER A 56 13.55 15.50 -2.54
CA SER A 56 13.97 15.29 -3.93
C SER A 56 12.82 15.36 -4.96
N THR A 57 11.57 15.46 -4.51
CA THR A 57 10.42 15.39 -5.41
C THR A 57 10.31 16.58 -6.35
N PRO A 58 10.59 17.85 -5.98
CA PRO A 58 10.45 18.97 -6.90
C PRO A 58 11.27 18.85 -8.18
N SER A 59 12.56 18.46 -8.08
CA SER A 59 13.41 18.28 -9.27
C SER A 59 12.96 17.10 -10.12
N LEU A 60 12.68 15.94 -9.48
CA LEU A 60 12.18 14.76 -10.19
C LEU A 60 10.86 15.03 -10.91
N ALA A 61 9.95 15.78 -10.27
CA ALA A 61 8.66 16.12 -10.89
C ALA A 61 8.83 17.01 -12.11
N GLU A 62 9.71 18.00 -12.05
CA GLU A 62 10.02 18.87 -13.18
C GLU A 62 10.67 18.09 -14.33
N ALA A 63 11.67 17.25 -14.05
CA ALA A 63 12.33 16.39 -15.03
C ALA A 63 11.33 15.43 -15.69
N PHE A 64 10.46 14.80 -14.89
CA PHE A 64 9.44 13.88 -15.41
C PHE A 64 8.41 14.59 -16.31
N MET A 65 7.89 15.75 -15.88
CA MET A 65 6.94 16.53 -16.66
C MET A 65 7.57 17.04 -17.97
N THR A 66 8.83 17.46 -17.91
CA THR A 66 9.61 17.83 -19.11
C THR A 66 9.73 16.67 -20.08
N GLY A 67 10.06 15.47 -19.58
CA GLY A 67 10.13 14.25 -20.40
C GLY A 67 8.81 13.90 -21.08
N ILE A 68 7.66 14.05 -20.39
CA ILE A 68 6.33 13.87 -21.00
C ILE A 68 6.12 14.88 -22.15
N GLN A 69 6.41 16.18 -21.91
CA GLN A 69 6.23 17.23 -22.90
C GLN A 69 7.14 17.02 -24.14
N ASP A 70 8.39 16.64 -23.90
CA ASP A 70 9.35 16.39 -24.97
C ASP A 70 9.07 15.09 -25.74
N ALA A 71 8.23 14.19 -25.19
CA ALA A 71 7.64 13.06 -25.90
C ALA A 71 6.37 13.45 -26.72
N GLY A 72 5.96 14.73 -26.70
CA GLY A 72 4.81 15.23 -27.44
C GLY A 72 3.46 15.08 -26.69
N ALA A 73 3.45 14.62 -25.44
CA ALA A 73 2.23 14.47 -24.66
C ALA A 73 1.99 15.67 -23.73
N ASP A 74 0.71 16.00 -23.53
CA ASP A 74 0.30 17.04 -22.57
C ASP A 74 0.42 16.55 -21.12
N VAL A 75 0.79 17.45 -20.22
CA VAL A 75 0.80 17.24 -18.78
C VAL A 75 -0.43 17.85 -18.12
N VAL A 76 -1.17 17.06 -17.36
CA VAL A 76 -2.16 17.52 -16.38
C VAL A 76 -1.53 17.44 -14.99
N ASN A 77 -0.96 18.53 -14.51
CA ASN A 77 -0.30 18.59 -13.22
C ASN A 77 -1.36 18.82 -12.12
N ILE A 78 -1.53 17.86 -11.21
CA ILE A 78 -2.43 18.01 -10.06
C ILE A 78 -1.71 18.51 -8.80
N GLY A 79 -0.40 18.71 -8.88
CA GLY A 79 0.43 19.25 -7.81
C GLY A 79 0.67 18.26 -6.66
N LEU A 80 0.89 18.81 -5.47
CA LEU A 80 1.01 18.02 -4.24
C LEU A 80 -0.27 17.21 -4.02
N ALA A 81 -0.12 15.89 -3.98
CA ALA A 81 -1.20 14.93 -3.87
C ALA A 81 -0.77 13.70 -3.08
N HIS A 82 -1.70 13.05 -2.40
CA HIS A 82 -1.51 11.69 -1.91
C HIS A 82 -1.85 10.67 -3.01
N SER A 83 -1.27 9.47 -2.92
CA SER A 83 -1.43 8.45 -3.98
C SER A 83 -2.89 8.17 -4.39
N PRO A 84 -3.86 8.01 -3.46
CA PRO A 84 -5.27 7.86 -3.84
C PRO A 84 -5.85 9.04 -4.61
N MET A 85 -5.37 10.26 -4.40
CA MET A 85 -5.85 11.44 -5.18
C MET A 85 -5.38 11.36 -6.64
N LEU A 86 -4.18 10.85 -6.90
CA LEU A 86 -3.74 10.56 -8.27
C LEU A 86 -4.60 9.48 -8.91
N TYR A 87 -4.90 8.39 -8.19
CA TYR A 87 -5.76 7.32 -8.72
C TYR A 87 -7.16 7.83 -9.06
N PHE A 88 -7.71 8.70 -8.20
CA PHE A 88 -8.97 9.40 -8.50
C PHE A 88 -8.87 10.23 -9.78
N ALA A 89 -7.81 11.02 -9.94
CA ALA A 89 -7.62 11.86 -11.11
C ALA A 89 -7.47 11.01 -12.40
N SER A 90 -6.65 9.95 -12.36
CA SER A 90 -6.49 9.01 -13.48
C SER A 90 -7.82 8.35 -13.84
N GLY A 91 -8.55 7.84 -12.82
CA GLY A 91 -9.83 7.15 -13.01
C GLY A 91 -10.92 8.04 -13.58
N THR A 92 -11.08 9.26 -13.04
CA THR A 92 -12.15 10.18 -13.46
C THR A 92 -11.87 10.90 -14.76
N LEU A 93 -10.60 11.19 -15.07
CA LEU A 93 -10.22 11.82 -16.31
C LEU A 93 -10.01 10.82 -17.46
N GLY A 94 -9.96 9.53 -17.16
CA GLY A 94 -9.68 8.48 -18.14
C GLY A 94 -8.26 8.58 -18.72
N LEU A 95 -7.28 9.06 -17.96
CA LEU A 95 -5.91 9.31 -18.40
C LEU A 95 -4.91 8.43 -17.67
N PRO A 96 -3.80 8.03 -18.32
CA PRO A 96 -2.66 7.46 -17.63
C PRO A 96 -2.08 8.46 -16.64
N GLY A 97 -1.37 7.97 -15.62
CA GLY A 97 -0.84 8.87 -14.61
C GLY A 97 0.44 8.38 -13.96
N VAL A 98 1.12 9.29 -13.31
CA VAL A 98 2.27 9.02 -12.46
C VAL A 98 2.12 9.69 -11.11
N MET A 99 2.39 8.94 -10.05
CA MET A 99 2.63 9.46 -8.72
C MET A 99 4.13 9.41 -8.42
N ILE A 100 4.73 10.57 -8.18
CA ILE A 100 6.14 10.67 -7.82
C ILE A 100 6.23 10.59 -6.30
N THR A 101 6.71 9.45 -5.82
CA THR A 101 6.74 9.09 -4.39
C THR A 101 7.58 7.83 -4.15
N ALA A 102 8.05 7.66 -2.92
CA ALA A 102 8.57 6.38 -2.45
C ALA A 102 7.76 5.80 -1.27
N SER A 103 6.52 6.29 -1.05
CA SER A 103 5.59 5.77 -0.03
C SER A 103 6.25 5.68 1.36
N HIS A 104 6.33 4.49 1.93
CA HIS A 104 6.88 4.20 3.25
C HIS A 104 8.42 4.04 3.30
N SER A 105 9.12 4.23 2.16
CA SER A 105 10.60 4.13 2.13
C SER A 105 11.27 5.29 2.88
N PRO A 106 12.51 5.13 3.36
CA PRO A 106 13.26 6.20 4.02
C PRO A 106 13.36 7.50 3.22
N ALA A 107 13.73 8.59 3.86
CA ALA A 107 13.77 9.94 3.28
C ALA A 107 14.66 10.08 2.03
N ASN A 108 15.73 9.29 1.96
CA ASN A 108 16.68 9.28 0.84
C ASN A 108 16.22 8.46 -0.39
N TYR A 109 15.00 7.90 -0.36
CA TYR A 109 14.39 7.22 -1.50
C TYR A 109 13.38 8.13 -2.21
N ASN A 110 13.22 7.90 -3.52
CA ASN A 110 12.09 8.40 -4.29
C ASN A 110 11.71 7.38 -5.38
N GLY A 111 10.68 7.69 -6.20
CA GLY A 111 10.24 6.76 -7.22
C GLY A 111 9.00 7.20 -7.99
N PHE A 112 8.49 6.28 -8.82
CA PHE A 112 7.36 6.51 -9.71
C PHE A 112 6.39 5.34 -9.63
N LYS A 113 5.15 5.60 -9.23
CA LYS A 113 4.02 4.67 -9.41
C LYS A 113 3.31 5.05 -10.72
N LEU A 114 3.46 4.21 -11.74
CA LEU A 114 2.88 4.43 -13.06
C LEU A 114 1.57 3.68 -13.20
N VAL A 115 0.55 4.36 -13.71
CA VAL A 115 -0.76 3.76 -13.98
C VAL A 115 -1.22 4.07 -15.40
N GLU A 116 -1.91 3.11 -16.00
CA GLU A 116 -2.71 3.31 -17.21
C GLU A 116 -4.01 4.04 -16.87
N SER A 117 -4.77 4.41 -17.91
CA SER A 117 -6.12 4.95 -17.76
C SER A 117 -6.99 4.07 -16.85
N GLY A 118 -7.78 4.72 -15.98
CA GLY A 118 -8.58 4.01 -14.98
C GLY A 118 -7.80 3.56 -13.75
N ALA A 119 -6.65 4.17 -13.49
CA ALA A 119 -5.76 3.90 -12.36
C ALA A 119 -5.23 2.44 -12.30
N VAL A 120 -5.08 1.79 -13.45
CA VAL A 120 -4.56 0.42 -13.56
C VAL A 120 -3.04 0.44 -13.41
N PRO A 121 -2.45 -0.21 -12.39
CA PRO A 121 -1.01 -0.11 -12.15
C PRO A 121 -0.21 -0.86 -13.22
N LEU A 122 0.91 -0.26 -13.64
CA LEU A 122 1.92 -0.95 -14.44
C LEU A 122 2.77 -1.87 -13.55
N THR A 123 3.09 -3.04 -14.09
CA THR A 123 3.98 -4.02 -13.49
C THR A 123 5.07 -4.40 -14.50
N LYS A 124 6.07 -5.18 -14.08
CA LYS A 124 7.05 -5.73 -15.03
C LYS A 124 6.40 -6.43 -16.22
N SER A 125 5.34 -7.18 -15.97
CA SER A 125 4.65 -7.94 -17.03
C SER A 125 3.70 -7.10 -17.90
N THR A 126 3.32 -5.89 -17.47
CA THR A 126 2.31 -5.07 -18.17
C THR A 126 2.86 -3.74 -18.73
N GLY A 127 4.16 -3.45 -18.57
CA GLY A 127 4.73 -2.23 -19.14
C GLY A 127 6.10 -1.85 -18.60
N LEU A 128 6.39 -2.04 -17.30
CA LEU A 128 7.68 -1.59 -16.71
C LEU A 128 8.90 -2.21 -17.38
N SER A 129 8.82 -3.48 -17.85
CA SER A 129 9.93 -4.08 -18.59
C SER A 129 10.13 -3.47 -19.98
N ALA A 130 9.08 -3.03 -20.64
CA ALA A 130 9.19 -2.32 -21.92
C ALA A 130 9.79 -0.93 -21.72
N ILE A 131 9.32 -0.19 -20.71
CA ILE A 131 9.90 1.10 -20.30
C ILE A 131 11.40 0.95 -20.00
N LEU A 132 11.80 -0.05 -19.21
CA LEU A 132 13.22 -0.30 -18.92
C LEU A 132 14.05 -0.53 -20.19
N ARG A 133 13.57 -1.37 -21.11
CA ARG A 133 14.29 -1.61 -22.39
C ARG A 133 14.41 -0.35 -23.22
N ARG A 134 13.36 0.49 -23.29
CA ARG A 134 13.41 1.77 -24.01
C ARG A 134 14.41 2.73 -23.39
N VAL A 135 14.38 2.88 -22.07
CA VAL A 135 15.35 3.67 -21.32
C VAL A 135 16.76 3.18 -21.60
N GLN A 136 17.01 1.86 -21.56
CA GLN A 136 18.33 1.26 -21.86
C GLN A 136 18.78 1.48 -23.30
N SER A 137 17.86 1.54 -24.25
CA SER A 137 18.20 1.77 -25.66
C SER A 137 18.56 3.23 -25.96
N GLY A 138 18.14 4.18 -25.11
CA GLY A 138 18.25 5.62 -25.35
C GLY A 138 17.47 6.12 -26.58
N LYS A 139 16.66 5.24 -27.23
CA LYS A 139 15.92 5.57 -28.45
C LYS A 139 14.50 5.98 -28.11
N PHE A 140 14.21 7.26 -28.25
CA PHE A 140 12.89 7.84 -28.01
C PHE A 140 12.29 8.40 -29.29
N TYR A 141 10.96 8.34 -29.41
CA TYR A 141 10.23 8.98 -30.49
C TYR A 141 10.50 10.48 -30.47
N GLN A 142 10.65 11.08 -31.65
CA GLN A 142 10.83 12.53 -31.81
C GLN A 142 9.52 13.11 -32.34
N PRO A 143 8.71 13.76 -31.50
CA PRO A 143 7.44 14.35 -31.94
C PRO A 143 7.65 15.60 -32.74
N THR A 144 6.68 15.97 -33.56
CA THR A 144 6.68 17.20 -34.36
C THR A 144 6.41 18.45 -33.53
N ALA A 145 5.84 18.31 -32.34
CA ALA A 145 5.56 19.41 -31.42
C ALA A 145 5.71 18.94 -29.98
N ARG A 146 6.16 19.83 -29.11
CA ARG A 146 6.24 19.64 -27.67
C ARG A 146 4.84 19.71 -27.04
N GLY A 147 4.55 18.83 -26.06
CA GLY A 147 3.31 18.86 -25.30
C GLY A 147 3.18 20.08 -24.39
N LYS A 148 1.96 20.38 -23.97
CA LYS A 148 1.64 21.51 -23.08
C LYS A 148 1.50 21.04 -21.64
N ARG A 149 1.71 21.92 -20.67
CA ARG A 149 1.44 21.70 -19.24
C ARG A 149 0.26 22.54 -18.79
N LYS A 150 -0.66 21.91 -18.04
CA LYS A 150 -1.80 22.59 -17.41
C LYS A 150 -1.92 22.13 -15.97
N ASP A 151 -1.95 23.08 -15.03
CA ASP A 151 -2.26 22.82 -13.64
C ASP A 151 -3.76 22.63 -13.44
N LYS A 152 -4.15 21.61 -12.67
CA LYS A 152 -5.56 21.27 -12.40
C LYS A 152 -5.74 20.77 -10.98
N SER A 153 -6.39 21.57 -10.13
CA SER A 153 -6.79 21.09 -8.81
C SER A 153 -7.92 20.07 -8.92
N VAL A 154 -7.74 18.91 -8.26
CA VAL A 154 -8.75 17.84 -8.16
C VAL A 154 -9.30 17.70 -6.74
N ARG A 155 -8.81 18.49 -5.77
CA ARG A 155 -9.12 18.36 -4.34
C ARG A 155 -10.61 18.38 -4.02
N LYS A 156 -11.35 19.38 -4.51
CA LYS A 156 -12.80 19.50 -4.26
C LYS A 156 -13.60 18.35 -4.88
N ALA A 157 -13.24 17.93 -6.10
CA ALA A 157 -13.89 16.82 -6.78
C ALA A 157 -13.61 15.49 -6.05
N TYR A 158 -12.37 15.28 -5.61
CA TYR A 158 -11.98 14.13 -4.79
C TYR A 158 -12.77 14.09 -3.46
N GLN A 159 -12.81 15.21 -2.73
CA GLN A 159 -13.56 15.33 -1.48
C GLN A 159 -15.05 14.96 -1.68
N SER A 160 -15.68 15.53 -2.70
CA SER A 160 -17.08 15.23 -3.02
C SER A 160 -17.29 13.76 -3.37
N TYR A 161 -16.34 13.18 -4.10
CA TYR A 161 -16.41 11.77 -4.52
C TYR A 161 -16.34 10.81 -3.32
N VAL A 162 -15.35 10.98 -2.44
CA VAL A 162 -15.15 10.06 -1.30
C VAL A 162 -16.23 10.22 -0.23
N LEU A 163 -16.85 11.40 -0.11
CA LEU A 163 -17.88 11.70 0.90
C LEU A 163 -19.31 11.51 0.39
N LYS A 164 -19.53 11.11 -0.86
CA LYS A 164 -20.88 11.07 -1.47
C LYS A 164 -21.91 10.19 -0.74
N ASN A 165 -21.46 9.11 -0.09
CA ASN A 165 -22.34 8.11 0.54
C ASN A 165 -22.19 8.03 2.06
N VAL A 166 -21.57 9.03 2.70
CA VAL A 166 -21.31 9.01 4.15
C VAL A 166 -22.51 9.48 4.94
N ALA A 167 -22.94 8.69 5.92
CA ALA A 167 -24.00 9.01 6.86
C ALA A 167 -23.49 9.96 7.97
N LYS A 168 -23.20 11.22 7.64
CA LYS A 168 -22.48 12.18 8.49
C LYS A 168 -23.04 12.33 9.89
N LYS A 169 -24.38 12.37 10.06
CA LYS A 169 -25.04 12.56 11.38
C LYS A 169 -24.65 11.46 12.38
N GLN A 170 -24.41 10.24 11.91
CA GLN A 170 -24.03 9.12 12.78
C GLN A 170 -22.60 9.25 13.33
N LEU A 171 -21.77 10.09 12.73
CA LEU A 171 -20.37 10.30 13.11
C LEU A 171 -20.19 11.40 14.18
N THR A 172 -21.27 12.05 14.62
CA THR A 172 -21.21 13.15 15.59
C THR A 172 -20.62 12.69 16.93
N GLY A 173 -19.64 13.43 17.43
CA GLY A 173 -19.01 13.18 18.72
C GLY A 173 -17.93 12.10 18.73
N LEU A 174 -17.54 11.61 17.56
CA LEU A 174 -16.35 10.77 17.44
C LEU A 174 -15.07 11.60 17.57
N LYS A 175 -14.09 11.06 18.32
CA LYS A 175 -12.78 11.69 18.58
C LYS A 175 -11.66 10.76 18.13
N VAL A 176 -10.85 11.17 17.17
CA VAL A 176 -9.79 10.37 16.58
C VAL A 176 -8.42 11.03 16.81
N ALA A 177 -7.48 10.30 17.38
CA ALA A 177 -6.08 10.70 17.42
C ALA A 177 -5.40 10.34 16.09
N ALA A 178 -4.76 11.30 15.41
CA ALA A 178 -4.20 11.10 14.09
C ALA A 178 -2.68 11.40 14.06
N ASP A 179 -1.89 10.40 13.73
CA ASP A 179 -0.46 10.57 13.45
C ASP A 179 -0.25 10.69 11.93
N ILE A 180 0.00 11.92 11.50
CA ILE A 180 0.20 12.28 10.09
C ILE A 180 1.58 11.85 9.59
N GLY A 181 2.57 11.73 10.47
CA GLY A 181 3.93 11.30 10.16
C GLY A 181 4.69 12.20 9.20
N ASN A 182 4.41 13.50 9.23
CA ASN A 182 4.99 14.51 8.34
C ASN A 182 4.74 14.25 6.83
N GLY A 183 3.74 13.41 6.52
CA GLY A 183 3.43 12.92 5.19
C GLY A 183 2.24 13.61 4.53
N MET A 184 1.79 13.01 3.42
CA MET A 184 0.71 13.54 2.59
C MET A 184 -0.68 13.46 3.26
N ALA A 185 -0.81 12.77 4.39
CA ALA A 185 -2.04 12.78 5.19
C ALA A 185 -2.36 14.18 5.76
N SER A 186 -1.41 15.13 5.73
CA SER A 186 -1.65 16.57 5.92
C SER A 186 -2.71 17.14 4.96
N LEU A 187 -2.96 16.50 3.82
CA LEU A 187 -4.05 16.87 2.90
C LEU A 187 -5.34 16.09 3.21
N VAL A 188 -5.25 14.95 3.89
CA VAL A 188 -6.38 14.04 4.13
C VAL A 188 -7.21 14.50 5.33
N VAL A 189 -6.56 14.70 6.49
CA VAL A 189 -7.27 15.01 7.73
C VAL A 189 -8.03 16.32 7.63
N PRO A 190 -7.45 17.47 7.19
CA PRO A 190 -8.19 18.71 7.04
C PRO A 190 -9.35 18.63 6.03
N LEU A 191 -9.22 17.79 4.99
CA LEU A 191 -10.29 17.53 4.02
C LEU A 191 -11.52 16.88 4.69
N LEU A 192 -11.28 16.00 5.67
CA LEU A 192 -12.35 15.32 6.43
C LEU A 192 -12.95 16.23 7.49
N GLU A 193 -12.14 16.97 8.25
CA GLU A 193 -12.56 17.93 9.27
C GLU A 193 -13.50 19.01 8.71
N GLU A 194 -13.24 19.47 7.49
CA GLU A 194 -14.09 20.46 6.82
C GLU A 194 -15.54 19.99 6.62
N LYS A 195 -15.79 18.67 6.53
CA LYS A 195 -17.08 18.13 6.08
C LYS A 195 -17.72 17.13 7.04
N LEU A 196 -16.99 16.61 8.01
CA LEU A 196 -17.49 15.58 8.93
C LEU A 196 -17.57 16.12 10.36
N PRO A 197 -18.58 15.73 11.14
CA PRO A 197 -18.71 16.08 12.55
C PRO A 197 -17.84 15.14 13.44
N VAL A 198 -16.59 14.95 13.04
CA VAL A 198 -15.58 14.14 13.74
C VAL A 198 -14.47 15.06 14.19
N SER A 199 -14.05 14.95 15.45
CA SER A 199 -12.91 15.70 15.97
C SER A 199 -11.63 14.91 15.75
N PHE A 200 -10.65 15.51 15.10
CA PHE A 200 -9.31 14.95 14.95
C PHE A 200 -8.31 15.74 15.80
N THR A 201 -7.44 15.04 16.51
CA THR A 201 -6.25 15.64 17.13
C THR A 201 -5.03 15.09 16.44
N SER A 202 -4.37 15.94 15.67
CA SER A 202 -3.26 15.52 14.80
C SER A 202 -1.91 15.80 15.44
N ILE A 203 -0.96 14.84 15.31
CA ILE A 203 0.46 15.04 15.57
C ILE A 203 1.27 14.90 14.29
N PHE A 204 2.41 15.56 14.23
CA PHE A 204 3.33 15.57 13.08
C PHE A 204 2.63 15.99 11.77
N ALA A 205 1.77 17.04 11.88
CA ALA A 205 0.89 17.46 10.79
C ALA A 205 1.60 18.23 9.66
N ASP A 206 2.74 18.85 9.95
CA ASP A 206 3.51 19.58 8.95
C ASP A 206 4.19 18.64 7.97
N MET A 207 4.09 18.93 6.67
CA MET A 207 4.76 18.15 5.63
C MET A 207 6.28 18.36 5.72
N ASP A 208 7.04 17.28 5.90
CA ASP A 208 8.50 17.30 5.88
C ASP A 208 9.06 15.99 5.32
N GLY A 209 9.58 16.03 4.10
CA GLY A 209 10.15 14.86 3.41
C GLY A 209 11.37 14.25 4.07
N ARG A 210 11.88 14.83 5.16
CA ARG A 210 12.95 14.27 6.00
C ARG A 210 12.42 13.30 7.05
N PHE A 211 11.10 13.30 7.32
CA PHE A 211 10.42 12.48 8.35
C PHE A 211 11.07 12.61 9.74
N PRO A 212 11.15 13.83 10.33
CA PRO A 212 11.98 14.09 11.51
C PRO A 212 11.46 13.43 12.80
N ASN A 213 10.16 13.12 12.86
CA ASN A 213 9.53 12.64 14.09
C ASN A 213 9.43 11.11 14.16
N ARG A 214 9.22 10.45 13.04
CA ARG A 214 9.24 8.99 12.89
C ARG A 214 9.46 8.59 11.43
N GLY A 215 9.88 7.34 11.21
CA GLY A 215 9.92 6.79 9.85
C GLY A 215 8.53 6.69 9.22
N SER A 216 8.48 6.64 7.90
CA SER A 216 7.25 6.73 7.10
C SER A 216 6.35 5.49 7.13
N ASP A 217 6.78 4.34 7.71
CA ASP A 217 5.95 3.14 7.83
C ASP A 217 5.12 3.15 9.12
N PRO A 218 3.77 3.26 9.08
CA PRO A 218 2.91 3.35 10.24
C PRO A 218 2.68 2.00 10.94
N THR A 219 3.03 0.87 10.31
CA THR A 219 2.77 -0.47 10.86
C THR A 219 3.84 -0.90 11.87
N LEU A 220 5.00 -0.27 11.84
CA LEU A 220 6.10 -0.58 12.76
C LEU A 220 5.81 -0.06 14.17
N ARG A 221 5.86 -0.94 15.18
CA ARG A 221 5.56 -0.60 16.57
C ARG A 221 6.34 0.59 17.10
N LYS A 222 7.62 0.71 16.74
CA LYS A 222 8.48 1.85 17.13
C LYS A 222 7.98 3.19 16.62
N HIS A 223 7.29 3.22 15.47
CA HIS A 223 6.73 4.43 14.87
C HIS A 223 5.39 4.86 15.49
N GLN A 224 4.78 4.03 16.33
CA GLN A 224 3.48 4.29 16.96
C GLN A 224 3.61 4.88 18.37
N THR A 225 4.83 5.11 18.87
CA THR A 225 5.08 5.52 20.26
C THR A 225 4.41 6.85 20.60
N ALA A 226 4.50 7.86 19.73
CA ALA A 226 3.90 9.18 19.96
C ALA A 226 2.36 9.09 19.93
N LEU A 227 1.78 8.35 18.98
CA LEU A 227 0.34 8.13 18.92
C LEU A 227 -0.20 7.41 20.17
N ARG A 228 0.52 6.41 20.68
CA ARG A 228 0.17 5.72 21.94
C ARG A 228 0.18 6.68 23.13
N LYS A 229 1.15 7.61 23.17
CA LYS A 229 1.22 8.64 24.21
C LYS A 229 0.04 9.58 24.11
N LEU A 230 -0.33 10.02 22.90
CA LEU A 230 -1.48 10.88 22.65
C LEU A 230 -2.79 10.21 23.09
N LEU A 231 -3.01 8.93 22.72
CA LEU A 231 -4.20 8.17 23.12
C LEU A 231 -4.38 8.06 24.64
N LYS A 232 -3.29 8.08 25.41
CA LYS A 232 -3.31 8.03 26.88
C LYS A 232 -3.50 9.41 27.54
N SER A 233 -3.38 10.51 26.80
CA SER A 233 -3.45 11.86 27.36
C SER A 233 -4.85 12.45 27.36
N ASP A 234 -5.78 11.89 26.59
CA ASP A 234 -7.16 12.35 26.49
C ASP A 234 -8.07 11.17 26.06
N SER A 235 -9.38 11.40 26.11
CA SER A 235 -10.41 10.42 25.75
C SER A 235 -10.63 10.40 24.24
N PHE A 236 -9.91 9.55 23.53
CA PHE A 236 -10.10 9.26 22.11
C PHE A 236 -10.88 7.96 21.92
N ASP A 237 -11.60 7.86 20.82
CA ASP A 237 -12.29 6.63 20.41
C ASP A 237 -11.27 5.60 19.87
N PHE A 238 -10.34 6.05 19.05
CA PHE A 238 -9.22 5.26 18.52
C PHE A 238 -8.15 6.17 17.92
N GLY A 239 -7.01 5.58 17.56
CA GLY A 239 -5.91 6.25 16.88
C GLY A 239 -5.69 5.73 15.47
N ILE A 240 -5.20 6.61 14.59
CA ILE A 240 -4.79 6.29 13.22
C ILE A 240 -3.40 6.83 12.93
N ALA A 241 -2.65 6.11 12.10
CA ALA A 241 -1.37 6.55 11.58
C ALA A 241 -1.26 6.27 10.08
N PHE A 242 -0.62 7.18 9.34
CA PHE A 242 -0.49 7.09 7.88
C PHE A 242 0.97 6.89 7.46
N ASP A 243 1.17 6.35 6.26
CA ASP A 243 2.48 6.35 5.61
C ASP A 243 2.74 7.64 4.83
N GLY A 244 3.93 7.73 4.21
CA GLY A 244 4.41 8.98 3.61
C GLY A 244 3.51 9.55 2.52
N ASP A 245 2.95 8.74 1.63
CA ASP A 245 2.07 9.16 0.54
C ASP A 245 0.58 8.85 0.79
N ALA A 246 0.26 8.50 2.04
CA ALA A 246 -1.10 8.27 2.53
C ALA A 246 -1.92 7.29 1.66
N ASP A 247 -1.32 6.15 1.32
CA ASP A 247 -2.01 5.00 0.73
C ASP A 247 -2.16 3.83 1.72
N ARG A 248 -1.51 3.94 2.91
CA ARG A 248 -1.65 3.02 4.03
C ARG A 248 -2.16 3.71 5.28
N ILE A 249 -2.96 2.98 6.04
CA ILE A 249 -3.47 3.41 7.33
C ILE A 249 -3.34 2.28 8.36
N ALA A 250 -2.80 2.60 9.54
CA ALA A 250 -2.75 1.73 10.69
C ALA A 250 -3.70 2.24 11.79
N PHE A 251 -4.25 1.34 12.58
CA PHE A 251 -5.19 1.64 13.65
C PHE A 251 -4.66 1.19 15.02
N LEU A 252 -4.91 2.00 16.04
CA LEU A 252 -4.72 1.67 17.44
C LEU A 252 -6.07 1.84 18.16
N ASP A 253 -6.37 0.94 19.10
CA ASP A 253 -7.56 1.12 19.93
C ASP A 253 -7.34 2.23 20.99
N GLU A 254 -8.38 2.59 21.74
CA GLU A 254 -8.33 3.64 22.77
C GLU A 254 -7.32 3.38 23.88
N LYS A 255 -6.86 2.11 24.02
CA LYS A 255 -5.81 1.70 24.97
C LYS A 255 -4.41 1.86 24.40
N GLY A 256 -4.30 2.17 23.10
CA GLY A 256 -3.05 2.26 22.37
C GLY A 256 -2.53 0.92 21.85
N ASP A 257 -3.35 -0.12 21.84
CA ASP A 257 -2.97 -1.40 21.26
C ASP A 257 -3.18 -1.40 19.75
N TYR A 258 -2.19 -1.92 19.03
CA TYR A 258 -2.26 -2.04 17.57
C TYR A 258 -3.39 -2.99 17.16
N VAL A 259 -4.23 -2.52 16.24
CA VAL A 259 -5.27 -3.32 15.62
C VAL A 259 -4.79 -3.81 14.25
N ASN A 260 -4.65 -5.13 14.11
CA ASN A 260 -4.20 -5.74 12.86
C ASN A 260 -5.09 -5.33 11.68
N CYS A 261 -4.47 -5.03 10.54
CA CYS A 261 -5.19 -4.63 9.32
C CYS A 261 -6.26 -5.64 8.90
N ALA A 262 -6.04 -6.93 9.14
CA ALA A 262 -7.02 -7.98 8.87
C ALA A 262 -8.28 -7.83 9.73
N VAL A 263 -8.16 -7.32 10.95
CA VAL A 263 -9.31 -7.05 11.86
C VAL A 263 -10.14 -5.88 11.32
N ILE A 264 -9.48 -4.79 10.95
CA ILE A 264 -10.16 -3.64 10.30
C ILE A 264 -10.79 -4.09 8.98
N GLY A 265 -10.06 -4.87 8.20
CA GLY A 265 -10.56 -5.46 6.96
C GLY A 265 -11.80 -6.31 7.18
N SER A 266 -11.84 -7.12 8.26
CA SER A 266 -13.02 -7.94 8.61
C SER A 266 -14.25 -7.09 8.89
N LEU A 267 -14.11 -6.04 9.71
CA LEU A 267 -15.20 -5.10 9.99
C LEU A 267 -15.76 -4.45 8.70
N ILE A 268 -14.87 -3.99 7.83
CA ILE A 268 -15.27 -3.36 6.57
C ILE A 268 -15.88 -4.39 5.61
N ALA A 269 -15.29 -5.59 5.51
CA ALA A 269 -15.80 -6.66 4.65
C ALA A 269 -17.22 -7.08 5.05
N GLU A 270 -17.47 -7.30 6.33
CA GLU A 270 -18.79 -7.64 6.87
C GLU A 270 -19.81 -6.53 6.59
N HIS A 271 -19.43 -5.27 6.79
CA HIS A 271 -20.28 -4.12 6.47
C HIS A 271 -20.64 -4.04 4.97
N LEU A 272 -19.66 -4.25 4.09
CA LEU A 272 -19.87 -4.22 2.64
C LEU A 272 -20.68 -5.43 2.14
N LEU A 273 -20.48 -6.61 2.74
CA LEU A 273 -21.23 -7.83 2.37
C LEU A 273 -22.70 -7.75 2.73
N GLN A 274 -23.10 -6.91 3.70
CA GLN A 274 -24.53 -6.60 3.93
C GLN A 274 -25.18 -5.95 2.70
N LYS A 275 -24.44 -5.13 1.95
CA LYS A 275 -24.92 -4.45 0.73
C LYS A 275 -24.66 -5.29 -0.54
N HIS A 276 -23.69 -6.19 -0.49
CA HIS A 276 -23.23 -7.01 -1.62
C HIS A 276 -23.14 -8.50 -1.24
N PRO A 277 -24.26 -9.17 -0.92
CA PRO A 277 -24.24 -10.59 -0.51
C PRO A 277 -23.54 -11.47 -1.56
N GLY A 278 -22.70 -12.40 -1.10
CA GLY A 278 -21.99 -13.33 -1.96
C GLY A 278 -20.83 -12.74 -2.77
N ALA A 279 -20.52 -11.44 -2.59
CA ALA A 279 -19.46 -10.79 -3.36
C ALA A 279 -18.07 -11.37 -3.06
N PRO A 280 -17.15 -11.37 -4.05
CA PRO A 280 -15.75 -11.67 -3.83
C PRO A 280 -15.05 -10.58 -3.02
N ILE A 281 -14.17 -11.02 -2.11
CA ILE A 281 -13.27 -10.15 -1.31
C ILE A 281 -11.84 -10.66 -1.46
N VAL A 282 -10.91 -9.79 -1.81
CA VAL A 282 -9.51 -10.17 -2.12
C VAL A 282 -8.61 -10.00 -0.90
N PHE A 283 -7.64 -10.91 -0.72
CA PHE A 283 -6.64 -10.87 0.34
C PHE A 283 -5.35 -11.60 -0.06
N THR A 284 -4.30 -11.53 0.75
CA THR A 284 -3.00 -12.15 0.47
C THR A 284 -2.66 -13.27 1.45
N ASN A 285 -1.61 -14.04 1.15
CA ASN A 285 -1.08 -15.07 2.08
C ASN A 285 -0.56 -14.50 3.42
N LEU A 286 -0.28 -13.21 3.47
CA LEU A 286 0.19 -12.53 4.69
C LEU A 286 -0.96 -11.89 5.49
N THR A 287 -2.18 -11.91 4.97
CA THR A 287 -3.36 -11.43 5.71
C THR A 287 -3.76 -12.51 6.71
N SER A 288 -4.04 -12.12 7.96
CA SER A 288 -4.43 -13.04 9.04
C SER A 288 -5.63 -13.91 8.64
N LYS A 289 -5.64 -15.15 9.12
CA LYS A 289 -6.71 -16.14 8.87
C LYS A 289 -8.08 -15.64 9.31
N VAL A 290 -8.15 -14.81 10.34
CA VAL A 290 -9.41 -14.22 10.83
C VAL A 290 -10.17 -13.51 9.70
N TYR A 291 -9.46 -12.88 8.76
CA TYR A 291 -10.07 -12.18 7.64
C TYR A 291 -10.80 -13.13 6.68
N GLU A 292 -10.16 -14.26 6.32
CA GLU A 292 -10.79 -15.29 5.48
C GLU A 292 -12.02 -15.88 6.16
N GLU A 293 -11.94 -16.12 7.48
CA GLU A 293 -13.06 -16.62 8.29
C GLU A 293 -14.21 -15.63 8.35
N SER A 294 -13.93 -14.34 8.58
CA SER A 294 -14.95 -13.28 8.59
C SER A 294 -15.68 -13.15 7.26
N ILE A 295 -14.94 -13.20 6.14
CA ILE A 295 -15.54 -13.17 4.81
C ILE A 295 -16.53 -14.32 4.62
N LYS A 296 -16.13 -15.56 4.99
CA LYS A 296 -16.97 -16.75 4.89
C LYS A 296 -18.20 -16.65 5.78
N SER A 297 -18.02 -16.24 7.03
CA SER A 297 -19.11 -16.07 8.01
C SER A 297 -20.12 -15.03 7.57
N ALA A 298 -19.69 -13.96 6.89
CA ALA A 298 -20.56 -12.93 6.32
C ALA A 298 -21.15 -13.31 4.95
N GLY A 299 -20.96 -14.57 4.48
CA GLY A 299 -21.52 -15.05 3.23
C GLY A 299 -20.78 -14.59 1.98
N GLY A 300 -19.57 -14.00 2.11
CA GLY A 300 -18.73 -13.57 1.00
C GLY A 300 -17.87 -14.69 0.41
N LYS A 301 -17.22 -14.43 -0.72
CA LYS A 301 -16.29 -15.34 -1.39
C LYS A 301 -14.85 -14.87 -1.19
N PRO A 302 -14.03 -15.54 -0.34
CA PRO A 302 -12.63 -15.16 -0.17
C PRO A 302 -11.80 -15.49 -1.41
N VAL A 303 -11.07 -14.53 -1.94
CA VAL A 303 -10.23 -14.66 -3.14
C VAL A 303 -8.78 -14.32 -2.77
N ARG A 304 -7.88 -15.25 -2.96
CA ARG A 304 -6.47 -15.10 -2.63
C ARG A 304 -5.68 -14.48 -3.79
N ALA A 305 -4.86 -13.47 -3.52
CA ALA A 305 -3.99 -12.80 -4.47
C ALA A 305 -2.52 -12.87 -4.04
N ARG A 306 -1.61 -12.62 -4.98
CA ARG A 306 -0.19 -12.38 -4.67
C ARG A 306 -0.04 -11.11 -3.84
N VAL A 307 0.97 -11.08 -2.96
CA VAL A 307 1.32 -9.90 -2.16
C VAL A 307 1.82 -8.76 -3.07
N GLY A 308 1.32 -7.57 -2.81
CA GLY A 308 1.67 -6.33 -3.51
C GLY A 308 0.45 -5.66 -4.12
N HIS A 309 0.32 -4.36 -3.85
CA HIS A 309 -0.85 -3.56 -4.19
C HIS A 309 -1.32 -3.69 -5.66
N ALA A 310 -0.37 -3.76 -6.60
CA ALA A 310 -0.71 -3.90 -8.03
C ALA A 310 -1.37 -5.25 -8.36
N PHE A 311 -0.95 -6.33 -7.68
CA PHE A 311 -1.53 -7.66 -7.89
C PHE A 311 -2.92 -7.76 -7.27
N LEU A 312 -3.15 -7.12 -6.12
CA LEU A 312 -4.50 -7.06 -5.53
C LEU A 312 -5.45 -6.26 -6.40
N LYS A 313 -5.06 -5.07 -6.86
CA LYS A 313 -5.85 -4.22 -7.77
C LYS A 313 -6.29 -5.00 -9.01
N ARG A 314 -5.34 -5.71 -9.63
CA ARG A 314 -5.61 -6.57 -10.78
C ARG A 314 -6.57 -7.72 -10.44
N LYS A 315 -6.33 -8.42 -9.32
CA LYS A 315 -7.19 -9.52 -8.88
C LYS A 315 -8.60 -9.05 -8.56
N MET A 316 -8.78 -7.88 -7.95
CA MET A 316 -10.09 -7.27 -7.72
C MET A 316 -10.84 -7.03 -9.03
N LYS A 317 -10.16 -6.47 -10.04
CA LYS A 317 -10.75 -6.24 -11.37
C LYS A 317 -11.14 -7.56 -12.05
N GLU A 318 -10.25 -8.56 -12.03
CA GLU A 318 -10.48 -9.89 -12.63
C GLU A 318 -11.67 -10.63 -12.02
N THR A 319 -11.86 -10.51 -10.71
CA THR A 319 -12.91 -11.23 -9.95
C THR A 319 -14.14 -10.39 -9.66
N ASN A 320 -14.15 -9.13 -10.09
CA ASN A 320 -15.18 -8.15 -9.75
C ASN A 320 -15.39 -7.99 -8.23
N ALA A 321 -14.30 -8.15 -7.45
CA ALA A 321 -14.35 -8.08 -6.01
C ALA A 321 -14.70 -6.67 -5.52
N VAL A 322 -15.54 -6.59 -4.49
CA VAL A 322 -16.01 -5.29 -3.94
C VAL A 322 -15.00 -4.63 -3.02
N PHE A 323 -14.13 -5.43 -2.40
CA PHE A 323 -13.16 -4.97 -1.41
C PHE A 323 -11.92 -5.88 -1.39
N GLY A 324 -10.81 -5.33 -0.93
CA GLY A 324 -9.58 -6.08 -0.68
C GLY A 324 -8.79 -5.50 0.48
N CYS A 325 -8.01 -6.34 1.17
CA CYS A 325 -7.17 -5.95 2.29
C CYS A 325 -5.80 -6.62 2.20
N GLU A 326 -4.77 -5.86 2.51
CA GLU A 326 -3.39 -6.32 2.64
C GLU A 326 -2.88 -6.08 4.07
N HIS A 327 -2.04 -7.00 4.57
CA HIS A 327 -1.45 -6.89 5.92
C HIS A 327 -0.65 -5.59 6.15
N SER A 328 -0.18 -4.97 5.07
CA SER A 328 0.61 -3.74 5.08
C SER A 328 -0.19 -2.44 5.30
N GLY A 329 -1.50 -2.53 5.49
CA GLY A 329 -2.38 -1.36 5.71
C GLY A 329 -2.97 -0.75 4.45
N HIS A 330 -2.87 -1.42 3.30
CA HIS A 330 -3.63 -1.05 2.12
C HIS A 330 -5.01 -1.68 2.14
N PHE A 331 -6.03 -0.89 1.82
CA PHE A 331 -7.42 -1.32 1.69
C PHE A 331 -7.98 -0.82 0.36
N PHE A 332 -8.49 -1.73 -0.44
CA PHE A 332 -8.85 -1.51 -1.84
C PHE A 332 -10.36 -1.57 -2.02
N PHE A 333 -10.91 -0.66 -2.82
CA PHE A 333 -12.35 -0.54 -3.02
C PHE A 333 -12.71 -0.57 -4.52
N LYS A 334 -13.68 -1.41 -4.89
CA LYS A 334 -14.20 -1.45 -6.27
C LYS A 334 -14.70 -0.09 -6.73
N ASP A 335 -15.47 0.58 -5.88
CA ASP A 335 -16.07 1.88 -6.17
C ASP A 335 -15.03 3.02 -6.16
N PHE A 336 -13.78 2.70 -5.90
CA PHE A 336 -12.64 3.60 -6.03
C PHE A 336 -11.63 3.05 -7.04
N PHE A 337 -12.10 2.73 -8.24
CA PHE A 337 -11.28 2.23 -9.37
C PHE A 337 -10.49 0.96 -9.06
N ASN A 338 -10.94 0.13 -8.13
CA ASN A 338 -10.22 -1.02 -7.58
C ASN A 338 -8.86 -0.65 -6.94
N THR A 339 -8.70 0.58 -6.44
CA THR A 339 -7.45 1.06 -5.83
C THR A 339 -7.60 1.24 -4.32
N ASP A 340 -6.45 1.45 -3.66
CA ASP A 340 -6.39 1.75 -2.24
C ASP A 340 -6.94 3.14 -1.93
N SER A 341 -7.57 3.28 -0.74
CA SER A 341 -8.06 4.54 -0.23
C SER A 341 -8.10 4.56 1.29
N VAL A 342 -7.16 5.29 1.90
CA VAL A 342 -7.16 5.51 3.37
C VAL A 342 -8.41 6.27 3.83
N VAL A 343 -8.93 7.16 2.98
CA VAL A 343 -10.15 7.93 3.29
C VAL A 343 -11.36 7.01 3.39
N LEU A 344 -11.61 6.16 2.39
CA LEU A 344 -12.73 5.22 2.44
C LEU A 344 -12.57 4.21 3.58
N THR A 345 -11.33 3.74 3.84
CA THR A 345 -11.05 2.87 4.98
C THR A 345 -11.45 3.51 6.30
N LEU A 346 -11.02 4.76 6.52
CA LEU A 346 -11.38 5.51 7.72
C LEU A 346 -12.90 5.75 7.81
N LEU A 347 -13.54 6.14 6.71
CA LEU A 347 -14.98 6.39 6.67
C LEU A 347 -15.81 5.15 7.02
N TYR A 348 -15.52 4.00 6.42
CA TYR A 348 -16.19 2.74 6.75
C TYR A 348 -15.92 2.32 8.20
N THR A 349 -14.69 2.50 8.69
CA THR A 349 -14.36 2.22 10.09
C THR A 349 -15.13 3.12 11.04
N LEU A 350 -15.24 4.43 10.74
CA LEU A 350 -16.06 5.39 11.52
C LEU A 350 -17.54 5.00 11.52
N GLU A 351 -18.11 4.61 10.37
CA GLU A 351 -19.52 4.18 10.27
C GLU A 351 -19.80 2.92 11.09
N VAL A 352 -18.91 1.93 11.01
CA VAL A 352 -19.06 0.69 11.80
C VAL A 352 -18.92 0.98 13.28
N TYR A 353 -17.91 1.78 13.66
CA TYR A 353 -17.70 2.12 15.06
C TYR A 353 -18.79 3.01 15.64
N ALA A 354 -19.34 3.96 14.88
CA ALA A 354 -20.44 4.80 15.33
C ALA A 354 -21.66 3.96 15.78
N LYS A 355 -21.97 2.88 15.05
CA LYS A 355 -23.03 1.93 15.44
C LYS A 355 -22.70 1.20 16.74
N ALA A 356 -21.46 0.76 16.93
CA ALA A 356 -21.01 0.10 18.15
C ALA A 356 -21.00 1.07 19.34
N LYS A 357 -20.54 2.31 19.15
CA LYS A 357 -20.54 3.36 20.18
C LYS A 357 -21.95 3.72 20.64
N ALA A 358 -22.93 3.72 19.73
CA ALA A 358 -24.32 4.00 20.04
C ALA A 358 -24.96 2.98 21.03
N VAL A 359 -24.39 1.77 21.12
CA VAL A 359 -24.78 0.73 22.10
C VAL A 359 -23.76 0.58 23.25
N GLY A 360 -22.90 1.58 23.44
CA GLY A 360 -21.95 1.66 24.56
C GLY A 360 -20.67 0.86 24.40
N GLN A 361 -20.34 0.35 23.20
CA GLN A 361 -19.09 -0.39 22.98
C GLN A 361 -17.92 0.57 22.69
N THR A 362 -16.77 0.29 23.29
CA THR A 362 -15.49 0.92 22.93
C THR A 362 -14.92 0.29 21.66
N PHE A 363 -13.90 0.94 21.06
CA PHE A 363 -13.26 0.38 19.86
C PHE A 363 -12.54 -0.94 20.16
N SER A 364 -11.87 -1.04 21.32
CA SER A 364 -11.23 -2.30 21.75
C SER A 364 -12.23 -3.44 21.94
N GLN A 365 -13.44 -3.14 22.42
CA GLN A 365 -14.50 -4.14 22.55
C GLN A 365 -15.06 -4.56 21.18
N LEU A 366 -15.21 -3.63 20.24
CA LEU A 366 -15.64 -3.92 18.87
C LEU A 366 -14.67 -4.87 18.16
N VAL A 367 -13.38 -4.66 18.30
CA VAL A 367 -12.35 -5.48 17.63
C VAL A 367 -11.99 -6.78 18.35
N ALA A 368 -12.36 -6.93 19.63
CA ALA A 368 -12.01 -8.09 20.46
C ALA A 368 -12.40 -9.45 19.86
N PRO A 369 -13.60 -9.65 19.25
CA PRO A 369 -13.99 -10.93 18.67
C PRO A 369 -13.10 -11.40 17.50
N TYR A 370 -12.36 -10.49 16.89
CA TYR A 370 -11.45 -10.76 15.76
C TYR A 370 -10.00 -11.01 16.20
N LYS A 371 -9.65 -10.74 17.47
CA LYS A 371 -8.30 -10.96 18.03
C LYS A 371 -8.08 -12.45 18.41
N LYS A 372 -8.40 -13.37 17.47
CA LYS A 372 -8.34 -14.84 17.70
C LYS A 372 -6.94 -15.42 17.58
N TYR A 373 -6.08 -14.76 16.81
CA TYR A 373 -4.79 -15.31 16.38
C TYR A 373 -3.64 -14.35 16.67
N HIS A 374 -2.49 -14.93 16.94
CA HIS A 374 -1.23 -14.22 17.15
C HIS A 374 -0.39 -14.29 15.87
N GLN A 375 -0.54 -13.27 15.01
CA GLN A 375 0.35 -13.09 13.87
C GLN A 375 1.67 -12.48 14.35
N LEU A 376 2.78 -13.14 14.00
CA LEU A 376 4.11 -12.64 14.33
C LEU A 376 4.55 -11.53 13.34
N GLU A 377 5.52 -10.73 13.75
CA GLU A 377 6.18 -9.80 12.83
C GLU A 377 6.94 -10.60 11.76
N ASP A 378 6.97 -10.09 10.53
CA ASP A 378 7.74 -10.72 9.46
C ASP A 378 9.24 -10.59 9.71
N VAL A 379 9.97 -11.69 9.47
CA VAL A 379 11.42 -11.71 9.49
C VAL A 379 11.92 -11.66 8.06
N VAL A 380 12.72 -10.63 7.75
CA VAL A 380 13.37 -10.46 6.43
C VAL A 380 14.78 -11.03 6.52
N ILE A 381 15.13 -11.91 5.59
CA ILE A 381 16.44 -12.57 5.55
C ILE A 381 17.02 -12.40 4.16
N ASP A 382 18.13 -11.69 4.06
CA ASP A 382 18.86 -11.51 2.82
C ASP A 382 19.39 -12.86 2.31
N VAL A 383 19.21 -13.12 1.02
CA VAL A 383 19.65 -14.36 0.36
C VAL A 383 20.23 -14.07 -1.01
N VAL A 384 21.28 -14.79 -1.40
CA VAL A 384 21.93 -14.63 -2.70
C VAL A 384 20.99 -15.09 -3.84
N ASN A 385 20.34 -16.24 -3.68
CA ASN A 385 19.43 -16.80 -4.68
C ASN A 385 18.09 -17.18 -4.04
N LYS A 386 17.07 -16.30 -4.23
CA LYS A 386 15.74 -16.49 -3.68
C LYS A 386 15.09 -17.82 -4.08
N GLN A 387 15.21 -18.21 -5.34
CA GLN A 387 14.54 -19.42 -5.85
C GLN A 387 15.19 -20.69 -5.30
N ARG A 388 16.52 -20.76 -5.31
CA ARG A 388 17.26 -21.89 -4.75
C ARG A 388 16.99 -22.05 -3.26
N CYS A 389 17.05 -20.93 -2.51
CA CYS A 389 16.79 -20.94 -1.08
C CYS A 389 15.35 -21.38 -0.79
N LEU A 390 14.35 -20.89 -1.55
CA LEU A 390 12.96 -21.30 -1.37
C LEU A 390 12.73 -22.78 -1.66
N SER A 391 13.41 -23.35 -2.69
CA SER A 391 13.35 -24.79 -3.00
C SER A 391 13.97 -25.64 -1.88
N SER A 392 15.05 -25.17 -1.26
CA SER A 392 15.67 -25.84 -0.11
C SER A 392 14.76 -25.79 1.11
N VAL A 393 14.04 -24.68 1.35
CA VAL A 393 13.05 -24.57 2.43
C VAL A 393 11.87 -25.53 2.21
N ASP A 394 11.38 -25.64 0.99
CA ASP A 394 10.33 -26.59 0.62
C ASP A 394 10.75 -28.05 0.94
N ALA A 395 11.94 -28.45 0.53
CA ALA A 395 12.49 -29.77 0.84
C ALA A 395 12.67 -29.98 2.35
N TYR A 396 13.18 -28.97 3.06
CA TYR A 396 13.35 -29.03 4.51
C TYR A 396 12.03 -29.27 5.22
N ILE A 397 11.00 -28.47 4.91
CA ILE A 397 9.67 -28.59 5.52
C ILE A 397 9.09 -29.99 5.23
N THR A 398 9.18 -30.45 3.99
CA THR A 398 8.66 -31.77 3.58
C THR A 398 9.31 -32.91 4.37
N THR A 399 10.61 -32.81 4.67
CA THR A 399 11.37 -33.87 5.36
C THR A 399 11.24 -33.80 6.88
N HIS A 400 11.28 -32.57 7.47
CA HIS A 400 11.39 -32.42 8.93
C HIS A 400 10.08 -32.04 9.62
N ILE A 401 9.05 -31.62 8.84
CA ILE A 401 7.74 -31.24 9.37
C ILE A 401 6.65 -32.01 8.60
N PRO A 402 6.58 -33.34 8.73
CA PRO A 402 5.75 -34.20 7.87
C PRO A 402 4.24 -33.92 8.00
N GLN A 403 3.78 -33.30 9.09
CA GLN A 403 2.41 -32.85 9.29
C GLN A 403 2.07 -31.54 8.55
N ALA A 404 3.08 -30.85 7.98
CA ALA A 404 2.85 -29.60 7.26
C ALA A 404 2.30 -29.87 5.85
N ARG A 405 1.32 -29.06 5.46
CA ARG A 405 0.84 -28.99 4.09
C ARG A 405 1.35 -27.72 3.44
N ILE A 406 1.93 -27.82 2.25
CA ILE A 406 2.52 -26.71 1.51
C ILE A 406 1.68 -26.42 0.28
N LYS A 407 1.26 -25.15 0.11
CA LYS A 407 0.69 -24.62 -1.14
C LYS A 407 1.70 -23.69 -1.79
N LYS A 408 2.13 -24.00 -3.02
CA LYS A 408 3.06 -23.18 -3.81
C LYS A 408 2.30 -22.07 -4.54
N PHE A 409 2.05 -20.99 -3.82
CA PHE A 409 1.40 -19.79 -4.34
C PHE A 409 2.03 -18.55 -3.70
N ASP A 410 2.66 -17.71 -4.49
CA ASP A 410 3.42 -16.52 -4.03
C ASP A 410 4.45 -16.88 -2.93
N GLY A 411 5.23 -17.94 -3.18
CA GLY A 411 6.11 -18.59 -2.21
C GLY A 411 5.52 -19.88 -1.68
N LEU A 412 5.88 -20.24 -0.44
CA LEU A 412 5.40 -21.41 0.27
C LEU A 412 4.39 -20.97 1.33
N TYR A 413 3.12 -21.28 1.15
CA TYR A 413 2.13 -21.15 2.20
C TYR A 413 2.05 -22.48 2.96
N VAL A 414 2.47 -22.46 4.20
CA VAL A 414 2.63 -23.63 5.06
C VAL A 414 1.50 -23.67 6.09
N THR A 415 0.88 -24.83 6.25
CA THR A 415 -0.16 -25.04 7.26
C THR A 415 0.12 -26.33 8.01
N THR A 416 0.04 -26.28 9.34
CA THR A 416 -0.04 -27.44 10.24
C THR A 416 -1.42 -27.44 10.91
N GLU A 417 -1.62 -28.28 11.90
CA GLU A 417 -2.86 -28.30 12.68
C GLU A 417 -3.11 -26.97 13.41
N SER A 418 -2.07 -26.38 14.02
CA SER A 418 -2.19 -25.19 14.85
C SER A 418 -1.49 -23.93 14.29
N VAL A 419 -0.60 -24.06 13.30
CA VAL A 419 0.21 -22.96 12.76
C VAL A 419 0.02 -22.84 11.27
N TRP A 420 -0.06 -21.61 10.77
CA TRP A 420 -0.07 -21.30 9.33
C TRP A 420 0.74 -20.03 9.07
N GLY A 421 1.26 -19.91 7.86
CA GLY A 421 2.08 -18.77 7.49
C GLY A 421 2.74 -18.93 6.14
N SER A 422 3.70 -18.08 5.85
CA SER A 422 4.33 -18.01 4.54
C SER A 422 5.84 -17.81 4.63
N VAL A 423 6.55 -18.52 3.76
CA VAL A 423 7.93 -18.20 3.38
C VAL A 423 7.90 -17.76 1.93
N LYS A 424 8.23 -16.50 1.65
CA LYS A 424 8.07 -15.93 0.31
C LYS A 424 9.23 -15.05 -0.11
N PRO A 425 9.52 -14.96 -1.42
CA PRO A 425 10.46 -13.97 -1.95
C PRO A 425 9.96 -12.55 -1.70
N SER A 426 10.84 -11.66 -1.23
CA SER A 426 10.54 -10.22 -1.19
C SER A 426 10.38 -9.69 -2.61
N VAL A 427 9.40 -8.81 -2.82
CA VAL A 427 9.13 -8.14 -4.10
C VAL A 427 10.14 -7.02 -4.35
N THR A 428 10.62 -6.38 -3.28
CA THR A 428 11.47 -5.18 -3.35
C THR A 428 12.94 -5.43 -3.04
N GLU A 429 13.28 -6.56 -2.37
CA GLU A 429 14.60 -6.85 -1.84
C GLU A 429 15.13 -8.23 -2.30
N HIS A 430 16.43 -8.45 -2.23
CA HIS A 430 17.05 -9.75 -2.41
C HIS A 430 16.96 -10.60 -1.13
N ALA A 431 15.71 -10.86 -0.68
CA ALA A 431 15.44 -11.48 0.60
C ALA A 431 14.28 -12.47 0.53
N LEU A 432 14.17 -13.35 1.52
CA LEU A 432 12.96 -14.08 1.87
C LEU A 432 12.30 -13.42 3.08
N LYS A 433 10.97 -13.38 3.07
CA LYS A 433 10.13 -12.97 4.19
C LYS A 433 9.47 -14.19 4.81
N VAL A 434 9.54 -14.29 6.13
CA VAL A 434 8.99 -15.40 6.92
C VAL A 434 8.01 -14.84 7.93
N MET A 435 6.76 -15.28 7.88
CA MET A 435 5.74 -14.84 8.82
C MET A 435 4.78 -15.98 9.11
N PHE A 436 4.54 -16.24 10.39
CA PHE A 436 3.63 -17.27 10.87
C PHE A 436 2.60 -16.72 11.85
N GLU A 437 1.49 -17.43 11.96
CA GLU A 437 0.36 -17.12 12.81
C GLU A 437 -0.19 -18.38 13.44
N SER A 438 -0.70 -18.28 14.68
CA SER A 438 -1.33 -19.37 15.43
C SER A 438 -2.31 -18.81 16.48
N SER A 439 -3.21 -19.65 16.97
CA SER A 439 -3.99 -19.38 18.20
C SER A 439 -3.12 -19.37 19.46
N LYS A 440 -1.96 -20.03 19.42
CA LYS A 440 -0.95 -20.03 20.48
C LYS A 440 0.33 -19.40 19.99
N LYS A 441 0.69 -18.23 20.52
CA LYS A 441 1.87 -17.45 20.10
C LYS A 441 3.16 -18.29 20.11
N ALA A 442 3.32 -19.18 21.10
CA ALA A 442 4.50 -20.03 21.24
C ALA A 442 4.68 -20.99 20.06
N ASP A 443 3.59 -21.56 19.53
CA ASP A 443 3.65 -22.51 18.40
C ASP A 443 4.11 -21.81 17.11
N ALA A 444 3.56 -20.63 16.82
CA ALA A 444 4.00 -19.82 15.68
C ALA A 444 5.47 -19.40 15.83
N ALA A 445 5.88 -18.98 17.04
CA ALA A 445 7.26 -18.55 17.32
C ALA A 445 8.27 -19.69 17.13
N LYS A 446 7.92 -20.90 17.56
CA LYS A 446 8.75 -22.09 17.39
C LYS A 446 9.01 -22.39 15.92
N LEU A 447 7.95 -22.50 15.11
CA LEU A 447 8.07 -22.80 13.69
C LEU A 447 8.78 -21.68 12.92
N GLN A 448 8.47 -20.41 13.21
CA GLN A 448 9.14 -19.27 12.59
C GLN A 448 10.64 -19.26 12.89
N SER A 449 11.02 -19.46 14.17
CA SER A 449 12.42 -19.49 14.59
C SER A 449 13.20 -20.64 13.94
N GLU A 450 12.60 -21.82 13.84
CA GLU A 450 13.19 -22.99 13.18
C GLU A 450 13.50 -22.69 11.71
N LEU A 451 12.51 -22.19 10.96
CA LEU A 451 12.68 -21.88 9.54
C LEU A 451 13.63 -20.68 9.31
N VAL A 452 13.58 -19.67 10.17
CA VAL A 452 14.52 -18.52 10.11
C VAL A 452 15.96 -19.01 10.32
N THR A 453 16.19 -19.89 11.30
CA THR A 453 17.51 -20.46 11.55
C THR A 453 18.02 -21.28 10.36
N TYR A 454 17.15 -22.12 9.80
CA TYR A 454 17.49 -22.90 8.60
C TYR A 454 17.84 -21.99 7.42
N ILE A 455 16.98 -20.98 7.12
CA ILE A 455 17.20 -20.04 6.01
C ILE A 455 18.53 -19.29 6.18
N LYS A 456 18.84 -18.78 7.37
CA LYS A 456 20.11 -18.08 7.64
C LYS A 456 21.32 -18.96 7.37
N ARG A 457 21.23 -20.26 7.66
CA ARG A 457 22.32 -21.23 7.41
C ARG A 457 22.58 -21.43 5.93
N ILE A 458 21.55 -21.35 5.06
CA ILE A 458 21.66 -21.61 3.62
C ILE A 458 21.67 -20.31 2.77
N ALA A 459 21.58 -19.16 3.42
CA ALA A 459 21.36 -17.86 2.74
C ALA A 459 22.47 -17.47 1.76
N ASN A 460 23.72 -17.89 2.05
CA ASN A 460 24.91 -17.55 1.28
C ASN A 460 25.31 -18.65 0.27
N ASN A 461 24.56 -19.75 0.20
CA ASN A 461 24.79 -20.88 -0.73
C ASN A 461 23.94 -20.70 -2.04
#